data_d6422f7b09bc81bd96dabef8e10b9867
#
_entry.id   d6422f7b09bc81bd96dabef8e10b9867
#
_cell.length_a   1.000
_cell.length_b   1.000
_cell.length_c   1.000
_cell.angle_alpha   90.00
_cell.angle_beta   90.00
_cell.angle_gamma   90.00
#
_symmetry.space_group_name_H-M   'P 1'
#
loop_
_entity.id
_entity.type
_entity.pdbx_description
1 polymer ?
#
loop_
_entity_poly.entity_id
_entity_poly.type
_entity_poly.pdbx_seq_one_letter_code
_entity_poly.pdbx_strand_id
1 'polypeptide(L)'
;GLNFWASVHWNPVAFIEGMAWHRLDPPEAKWGFTPFVPLTEGGWWIWAGFFLTASILLWWCRMYLRAKALGMSTHVAWAFASAIFLYLSLGFIRPMLMGSWHEAPPFGIIPHLNWTASFSVLYGNFYYNPFHCFSIVFLYGSVLLFAMHGGTILAVSRFGGERETEEIVDRGTAAERGALFWRWTMGFNATFESVHRWAYWFAILTTFSGAIGILLTGTVVDNWYLWGVKWGLAPEYPATYPDMTLPPEIAEQVRAATGGTSASLDLPAAPAPAPSPEVSQ
;
A
#
# COMPACT_ATOMS: atom_id res chain seq x y z
N GLY A 1 18.05 -15.02 15.05
CA GLY A 1 18.28 -16.27 14.37
C GLY A 1 17.69 -17.50 15.04
N LEU A 2 18.41 -18.13 15.96
CA LEU A 2 18.01 -19.41 16.58
C LEU A 2 16.71 -19.31 17.40
N ASN A 3 16.51 -18.24 18.15
CA ASN A 3 15.26 -18.03 18.90
C ASN A 3 14.05 -17.83 17.98
N PHE A 4 14.23 -17.12 16.87
CA PHE A 4 13.22 -16.97 15.86
C PHE A 4 12.85 -18.32 15.24
N TRP A 5 13.85 -19.12 14.84
CA TRP A 5 13.62 -20.43 14.28
C TRP A 5 12.91 -21.40 15.23
N ALA A 6 13.31 -21.41 16.50
CA ALA A 6 12.68 -22.21 17.53
C ALA A 6 11.22 -21.79 17.78
N SER A 7 10.93 -20.50 17.81
CA SER A 7 9.56 -19.97 18.00
C SER A 7 8.63 -20.37 16.85
N VAL A 8 9.11 -20.28 15.63
CA VAL A 8 8.34 -20.71 14.44
C VAL A 8 7.99 -22.19 14.46
N HIS A 9 8.93 -23.03 14.92
CA HIS A 9 8.77 -24.49 14.85
C HIS A 9 7.89 -25.07 15.95
N TRP A 10 7.93 -24.49 17.14
CA TRP A 10 7.34 -25.11 18.33
C TRP A 10 6.18 -24.33 18.95
N ASN A 11 6.04 -23.05 18.64
CA ASN A 11 4.92 -22.27 19.17
C ASN A 11 4.54 -21.11 18.22
N PRO A 12 3.52 -21.31 17.36
CA PRO A 12 3.04 -20.27 16.45
C PRO A 12 2.58 -18.98 17.16
N VAL A 13 2.02 -19.13 18.37
CA VAL A 13 1.58 -17.97 19.18
C VAL A 13 2.79 -17.18 19.63
N ALA A 14 3.80 -17.83 20.18
CA ALA A 14 5.06 -17.18 20.56
C ALA A 14 5.78 -16.56 19.35
N PHE A 15 5.62 -17.11 18.14
CA PHE A 15 6.13 -16.53 16.93
C PHE A 15 5.45 -15.19 16.63
N ILE A 16 4.12 -15.11 16.72
CA ILE A 16 3.35 -13.87 16.52
C ILE A 16 3.69 -12.86 17.61
N GLU A 17 3.76 -13.29 18.86
CA GLU A 17 4.19 -12.46 19.99
C GLU A 17 5.63 -11.96 19.80
N GLY A 18 6.52 -12.83 19.33
CA GLY A 18 7.91 -12.47 19.01
C GLY A 18 8.01 -11.44 17.90
N MET A 19 7.12 -11.47 16.91
CA MET A 19 7.02 -10.42 15.89
C MET A 19 6.60 -9.07 16.50
N ALA A 20 5.76 -9.07 17.51
CA ALA A 20 5.40 -7.87 18.26
C ALA A 20 6.55 -7.35 19.13
N TRP A 21 7.37 -8.26 19.68
CA TRP A 21 8.52 -7.90 20.53
C TRP A 21 9.70 -7.32 19.76
N HIS A 22 9.80 -7.58 18.46
CA HIS A 22 10.79 -6.94 17.59
C HIS A 22 10.32 -5.56 17.10
N ARG A 23 9.41 -4.97 17.82
CA ARG A 23 8.95 -3.62 17.59
C ARG A 23 10.07 -2.62 17.86
N LEU A 24 10.36 -1.79 16.88
CA LEU A 24 11.16 -0.60 17.03
C LEU A 24 10.28 0.61 16.72
N ASP A 25 10.07 1.45 17.72
CA ASP A 25 9.29 2.66 17.58
C ASP A 25 10.17 3.85 17.20
N PRO A 26 9.64 4.77 16.37
CA PRO A 26 10.31 6.02 16.14
C PRO A 26 10.34 6.85 17.42
N PRO A 27 11.37 7.70 17.62
CA PRO A 27 11.47 8.54 18.80
C PRO A 27 10.39 9.61 18.81
N GLU A 28 9.91 9.97 19.99
CA GLU A 28 8.97 11.08 20.20
C GLU A 28 9.62 12.46 20.06
N ALA A 29 10.95 12.53 19.96
CA ALA A 29 11.68 13.76 19.81
C ALA A 29 11.22 14.54 18.58
N LYS A 30 10.79 15.77 18.79
CA LYS A 30 10.58 16.74 17.73
C LYS A 30 11.91 17.05 17.04
N TRP A 31 11.87 17.41 15.78
CA TRP A 31 13.03 17.88 15.05
C TRP A 31 13.71 19.03 15.81
N GLY A 32 14.71 18.70 16.57
CA GLY A 32 15.74 19.58 17.04
C GLY A 32 17.03 18.85 16.75
N PHE A 33 18.05 19.52 16.35
CA PHE A 33 19.39 18.97 16.15
C PHE A 33 19.99 18.49 17.46
N THR A 34 19.34 17.53 18.11
CA THR A 34 20.04 16.66 19.05
C THR A 34 20.61 15.50 18.21
N PRO A 35 21.91 15.51 17.91
CA PRO A 35 22.48 14.55 16.97
C PRO A 35 22.46 13.10 17.47
N PHE A 36 22.06 12.87 18.68
CA PHE A 36 22.04 11.54 19.29
C PHE A 36 20.79 11.37 20.14
N VAL A 37 19.76 10.72 19.55
CA VAL A 37 18.68 10.14 20.35
C VAL A 37 19.27 8.95 21.09
N PRO A 38 19.10 8.85 22.42
CA PRO A 38 19.54 7.69 23.18
C PRO A 38 18.97 6.40 22.61
N LEU A 39 19.74 5.33 22.60
CA LEU A 39 19.30 4.03 22.06
C LEU A 39 18.05 3.48 22.78
N THR A 40 17.82 3.89 24.01
CA THR A 40 16.64 3.54 24.80
C THR A 40 15.37 4.32 24.43
N GLU A 41 15.48 5.40 23.64
CA GLU A 41 14.39 6.32 23.31
C GLU A 41 14.15 6.44 21.78
N GLY A 42 14.18 5.33 21.09
CA GLY A 42 13.96 5.29 19.64
C GLY A 42 15.23 5.37 18.80
N GLY A 43 16.40 5.45 19.42
CA GLY A 43 17.68 5.47 18.70
C GLY A 43 17.93 4.21 17.88
N TRP A 44 17.44 3.06 18.31
CA TRP A 44 17.49 1.82 17.54
C TRP A 44 16.66 1.91 16.26
N TRP A 45 15.52 2.59 16.29
CA TRP A 45 14.71 2.83 15.11
C TRP A 45 15.47 3.68 14.08
N ILE A 46 16.13 4.75 14.54
CA ILE A 46 16.94 5.63 13.69
C ILE A 46 18.08 4.84 13.03
N TRP A 47 18.83 4.05 13.81
CA TRP A 47 19.93 3.26 13.25
C TRP A 47 19.46 2.16 12.30
N ALA A 48 18.38 1.47 12.65
CA ALA A 48 17.77 0.46 11.76
C ALA A 48 17.29 1.10 10.46
N GLY A 49 16.63 2.26 10.54
CA GLY A 49 16.18 3.03 9.39
C GLY A 49 17.34 3.52 8.52
N PHE A 50 18.41 4.01 9.14
CA PHE A 50 19.61 4.43 8.44
C PHE A 50 20.25 3.28 7.64
N PHE A 51 20.50 2.14 8.29
CA PHE A 51 21.11 1.00 7.61
C PHE A 51 20.20 0.41 6.53
N LEU A 52 18.90 0.32 6.79
CA LEU A 52 17.95 -0.15 5.80
C LEU A 52 17.92 0.79 4.58
N THR A 53 17.84 2.09 4.80
CA THR A 53 17.84 3.10 3.72
C THR A 53 19.14 3.05 2.93
N ALA A 54 20.27 3.04 3.61
CA ALA A 54 21.59 2.92 2.96
C ALA A 54 21.68 1.64 2.12
N SER A 55 21.23 0.51 2.66
CA SER A 55 21.19 -0.78 1.96
C SER A 55 20.34 -0.73 0.69
N ILE A 56 19.15 -0.15 0.78
CA ILE A 56 18.23 -0.02 -0.36
C ILE A 56 18.82 0.89 -1.44
N LEU A 57 19.39 2.04 -1.06
CA LEU A 57 20.00 2.97 -2.00
C LEU A 57 21.26 2.38 -2.68
N LEU A 58 22.09 1.68 -1.92
CA LEU A 58 23.25 0.98 -2.49
C LEU A 58 22.82 -0.14 -3.44
N TRP A 59 21.74 -0.85 -3.12
CA TRP A 59 21.18 -1.85 -4.01
C TRP A 59 20.63 -1.23 -5.29
N TRP A 60 19.98 -0.09 -5.20
CA TRP A 60 19.56 0.67 -6.37
C TRP A 60 20.74 1.06 -7.26
N CYS A 61 21.80 1.61 -6.67
CA CYS A 61 23.03 1.92 -7.39
C CYS A 61 23.61 0.67 -8.09
N ARG A 62 23.64 -0.45 -7.38
CA ARG A 62 24.08 -1.72 -7.96
C ARG A 62 23.24 -2.13 -9.17
N MET A 63 21.93 -2.08 -9.07
CA MET A 63 21.02 -2.44 -10.16
C MET A 63 21.23 -1.53 -11.38
N TYR A 64 21.31 -0.22 -11.16
CA TYR A 64 21.55 0.77 -12.21
C TYR A 64 22.89 0.51 -12.92
N LEU A 65 23.96 0.39 -12.17
CA LEU A 65 25.31 0.19 -12.72
C LEU A 65 25.43 -1.16 -13.44
N ARG A 66 24.81 -2.21 -12.93
CA ARG A 66 24.82 -3.52 -13.61
C ARG A 66 24.02 -3.50 -14.90
N ALA A 67 22.88 -2.84 -14.95
CA ALA A 67 22.13 -2.65 -16.20
C ALA A 67 22.99 -1.94 -17.25
N LYS A 68 23.68 -0.86 -16.85
CA LYS A 68 24.61 -0.14 -17.73
C LYS A 68 25.78 -1.02 -18.19
N ALA A 69 26.41 -1.74 -17.30
CA ALA A 69 27.52 -2.64 -17.61
C ALA A 69 27.13 -3.76 -18.59
N LEU A 70 25.88 -4.21 -18.56
CA LEU A 70 25.34 -5.21 -19.47
C LEU A 70 24.78 -4.63 -20.76
N GLY A 71 24.91 -3.32 -20.99
CA GLY A 71 24.34 -2.65 -22.18
C GLY A 71 22.82 -2.60 -22.20
N MET A 72 22.17 -2.77 -21.05
CA MET A 72 20.71 -2.75 -20.92
C MET A 72 20.19 -1.34 -20.66
N SER A 73 18.93 -1.11 -20.98
CA SER A 73 18.18 0.05 -20.50
C SER A 73 17.93 -0.05 -18.98
N THR A 74 17.62 1.06 -18.34
CA THR A 74 17.56 1.18 -16.87
C THR A 74 16.14 1.14 -16.31
N HIS A 75 15.17 0.61 -17.03
CA HIS A 75 13.75 0.56 -16.62
C HIS A 75 13.55 -0.06 -15.23
N VAL A 76 14.22 -1.16 -14.94
CA VAL A 76 14.10 -1.85 -13.65
C VAL A 76 14.57 -0.95 -12.50
N ALA A 77 15.67 -0.24 -12.68
CA ALA A 77 16.16 0.70 -11.67
C ALA A 77 15.14 1.83 -11.41
N TRP A 78 14.48 2.33 -12.42
CA TRP A 78 13.47 3.38 -12.26
C TRP A 78 12.16 2.89 -11.67
N ALA A 79 11.73 1.66 -11.97
CA ALA A 79 10.62 1.04 -11.28
C ALA A 79 10.92 0.86 -9.79
N PHE A 80 12.13 0.41 -9.46
CA PHE A 80 12.58 0.29 -8.08
C PHE A 80 12.72 1.67 -7.40
N ALA A 81 13.15 2.71 -8.14
CA ALA A 81 13.18 4.08 -7.63
C ALA A 81 11.78 4.59 -7.23
N SER A 82 10.73 4.22 -7.94
CA SER A 82 9.35 4.56 -7.57
C SER A 82 8.95 3.91 -6.25
N ALA A 83 9.32 2.65 -6.03
CA ALA A 83 9.10 1.96 -4.76
C ALA A 83 9.92 2.58 -3.62
N ILE A 84 11.17 2.98 -3.89
CA ILE A 84 12.01 3.71 -2.94
C ILE A 84 11.36 5.05 -2.56
N PHE A 85 10.77 5.74 -3.51
CA PHE A 85 10.07 7.00 -3.26
C PHE A 85 8.91 6.82 -2.27
N LEU A 86 8.12 5.76 -2.40
CA LEU A 86 7.10 5.40 -1.41
C LEU A 86 7.70 5.12 -0.04
N TYR A 87 8.75 4.30 0.00
CA TYR A 87 9.46 3.99 1.25
C TYR A 87 9.99 5.25 1.94
N LEU A 88 10.69 6.12 1.21
CA LEU A 88 11.21 7.37 1.74
C LEU A 88 10.09 8.33 2.16
N SER A 89 8.98 8.35 1.44
CA SER A 89 7.81 9.18 1.78
C SER A 89 7.23 8.78 3.13
N LEU A 90 7.13 7.49 3.41
CA LEU A 90 6.64 6.96 4.69
C LEU A 90 7.62 7.19 5.85
N GLY A 91 8.89 6.87 5.65
CA GLY A 91 9.87 6.80 6.72
C GLY A 91 10.71 8.06 6.93
N PHE A 92 10.77 8.95 5.95
CA PHE A 92 11.66 10.11 6.01
C PHE A 92 10.99 11.42 5.55
N ILE A 93 10.48 11.49 4.31
CA ILE A 93 10.04 12.77 3.73
C ILE A 93 8.84 13.33 4.48
N ARG A 94 7.78 12.53 4.67
CA ARG A 94 6.60 12.98 5.41
C ARG A 94 6.90 13.30 6.87
N PRO A 95 7.60 12.43 7.63
CA PRO A 95 8.02 12.77 9.00
C PRO A 95 8.82 14.08 9.06
N MET A 96 9.71 14.33 8.09
CA MET A 96 10.46 15.57 8.00
C MET A 96 9.53 16.78 7.77
N LEU A 97 8.56 16.69 6.87
CA LEU A 97 7.58 17.75 6.62
C LEU A 97 6.67 17.99 7.83
N MET A 98 6.31 16.95 8.56
CA MET A 98 5.51 17.02 9.78
C MET A 98 6.32 17.44 11.01
N GLY A 99 7.64 17.44 10.93
CA GLY A 99 8.54 17.88 11.99
C GLY A 99 8.75 16.85 13.12
N SER A 100 8.40 15.58 12.93
CA SER A 100 8.54 14.54 13.95
C SER A 100 8.78 13.16 13.36
N TRP A 101 9.77 12.44 13.91
CA TRP A 101 9.98 11.03 13.59
C TRP A 101 8.83 10.13 14.06
N HIS A 102 8.07 10.58 15.04
CA HIS A 102 6.90 9.84 15.55
C HIS A 102 5.83 9.61 14.48
N GLU A 103 5.81 10.43 13.43
CA GLU A 103 4.93 10.28 12.27
C GLU A 103 5.30 9.09 11.36
N ALA A 104 6.48 8.53 11.52
CA ALA A 104 6.93 7.37 10.73
C ALA A 104 6.37 6.06 11.30
N PRO A 105 6.20 5.03 10.45
CA PRO A 105 5.78 3.71 10.94
C PRO A 105 6.88 3.06 11.79
N PRO A 106 6.49 2.27 12.80
CA PRO A 106 7.44 1.45 13.55
C PRO A 106 7.95 0.30 12.67
N PHE A 107 9.10 -0.27 13.03
CA PHE A 107 9.54 -1.53 12.47
C PHE A 107 8.87 -2.69 13.21
N GLY A 108 8.53 -3.72 12.47
CA GLY A 108 7.83 -4.91 12.93
C GLY A 108 6.58 -5.18 12.10
N ILE A 109 6.28 -6.44 11.83
CA ILE A 109 5.14 -6.80 10.96
C ILE A 109 3.83 -6.40 11.62
N ILE A 110 3.56 -6.89 12.82
CA ILE A 110 2.32 -6.56 13.53
C ILE A 110 2.28 -5.08 13.94
N PRO A 111 3.34 -4.49 14.50
CA PRO A 111 3.34 -3.06 14.82
C PRO A 111 3.08 -2.16 13.63
N HIS A 112 3.65 -2.45 12.45
CA HIS A 112 3.41 -1.61 11.28
C HIS A 112 1.98 -1.75 10.73
N LEU A 113 1.34 -2.91 10.86
CA LEU A 113 -0.07 -3.09 10.53
C LEU A 113 -0.98 -2.29 11.47
N ASN A 114 -0.72 -2.34 12.77
CA ASN A 114 -1.43 -1.55 13.77
C ASN A 114 -1.26 -0.05 13.53
N TRP A 115 -0.05 0.39 13.24
CA TRP A 115 0.22 1.77 12.87
C TRP A 115 -0.58 2.19 11.63
N THR A 116 -0.61 1.35 10.59
CA THR A 116 -1.34 1.62 9.35
C THR A 116 -2.84 1.81 9.60
N ALA A 117 -3.45 0.95 10.41
CA ALA A 117 -4.85 1.06 10.77
C ALA A 117 -5.13 2.35 11.55
N SER A 118 -4.34 2.65 12.56
CA SER A 118 -4.46 3.87 13.37
C SER A 118 -4.24 5.13 12.56
N PHE A 119 -3.25 5.13 11.66
CA PHE A 119 -2.95 6.22 10.76
C PHE A 119 -4.13 6.52 9.81
N SER A 120 -4.74 5.48 9.26
CA SER A 120 -5.93 5.64 8.42
C SER A 120 -7.09 6.30 9.17
N VAL A 121 -7.37 5.85 10.39
CA VAL A 121 -8.44 6.43 11.24
C VAL A 121 -8.14 7.88 11.61
N LEU A 122 -6.90 8.17 12.00
CA LEU A 122 -6.48 9.51 12.42
C LEU A 122 -6.68 10.56 11.33
N TYR A 123 -6.47 10.20 10.07
CA TYR A 123 -6.61 11.10 8.92
C TYR A 123 -7.90 10.91 8.12
N GLY A 124 -8.96 10.48 8.76
CA GLY A 124 -10.31 10.45 8.20
C GLY A 124 -10.58 9.29 7.26
N ASN A 125 -9.89 8.19 7.44
CA ASN A 125 -10.00 6.96 6.68
C ASN A 125 -9.46 7.06 5.24
N PHE A 126 -8.43 6.29 4.95
CA PHE A 126 -7.79 6.21 3.62
C PHE A 126 -8.70 5.67 2.52
N TYR A 127 -9.85 5.11 2.85
CA TYR A 127 -10.90 4.82 1.89
C TYR A 127 -11.27 6.04 1.03
N TYR A 128 -11.20 7.24 1.61
CA TYR A 128 -11.50 8.51 0.95
C TYR A 128 -10.29 9.21 0.33
N ASN A 129 -9.10 8.64 0.48
CA ASN A 129 -7.91 9.16 -0.16
C ASN A 129 -7.85 8.70 -1.62
N PRO A 130 -8.02 9.59 -2.62
CA PRO A 130 -8.08 9.20 -4.02
C PRO A 130 -6.76 8.58 -4.51
N PHE A 131 -5.62 9.02 -3.99
CA PHE A 131 -4.32 8.46 -4.36
C PHE A 131 -4.14 7.04 -3.83
N HIS A 132 -4.66 6.76 -2.66
CA HIS A 132 -4.70 5.40 -2.12
C HIS A 132 -5.64 4.51 -2.96
N CYS A 133 -6.79 5.02 -3.37
CA CYS A 133 -7.69 4.30 -4.28
C CYS A 133 -7.02 3.98 -5.62
N PHE A 134 -6.34 4.94 -6.24
CA PHE A 134 -5.58 4.71 -7.46
C PHE A 134 -4.45 3.70 -7.25
N SER A 135 -3.70 3.83 -6.15
CA SER A 135 -2.65 2.89 -5.80
C SER A 135 -3.18 1.45 -5.72
N ILE A 136 -4.34 1.25 -5.09
CA ILE A 136 -4.99 -0.06 -4.98
C ILE A 136 -5.43 -0.59 -6.35
N VAL A 137 -6.05 0.25 -7.18
CA VAL A 137 -6.47 -0.14 -8.54
C VAL A 137 -5.27 -0.62 -9.36
N PHE A 138 -4.17 0.13 -9.35
CA PHE A 138 -2.95 -0.27 -10.05
C PHE A 138 -2.28 -1.48 -9.42
N LEU A 139 -2.35 -1.65 -8.09
CA LEU A 139 -1.85 -2.83 -7.41
C LEU A 139 -2.61 -4.10 -7.87
N TYR A 140 -3.93 -4.08 -7.84
CA TYR A 140 -4.72 -5.22 -8.31
C TYR A 140 -4.58 -5.44 -9.81
N GLY A 141 -4.48 -4.37 -10.58
CA GLY A 141 -4.14 -4.45 -12.01
C GLY A 141 -2.78 -5.09 -12.25
N SER A 142 -1.77 -4.77 -11.46
CA SER A 142 -0.44 -5.40 -11.52
C SER A 142 -0.51 -6.89 -11.19
N VAL A 143 -1.26 -7.27 -10.15
CA VAL A 143 -1.46 -8.69 -9.78
C VAL A 143 -2.19 -9.44 -10.90
N LEU A 144 -3.22 -8.85 -11.48
CA LEU A 144 -3.94 -9.42 -12.62
C LEU A 144 -3.03 -9.62 -13.82
N LEU A 145 -2.24 -8.61 -14.17
CA LEU A 145 -1.28 -8.69 -15.28
C LEU A 145 -0.22 -9.77 -15.03
N PHE A 146 0.26 -9.88 -13.81
CA PHE A 146 1.22 -10.92 -13.43
C PHE A 146 0.62 -12.32 -13.60
N ALA A 147 -0.60 -12.53 -13.08
CA ALA A 147 -1.31 -13.80 -13.19
C ALA A 147 -1.64 -14.15 -14.66
N MET A 148 -2.15 -13.18 -15.41
CA MET A 148 -2.51 -13.36 -16.82
C MET A 148 -1.28 -13.62 -17.69
N HIS A 149 -0.20 -12.86 -17.52
CA HIS A 149 1.02 -13.04 -18.30
C HIS A 149 1.71 -14.35 -17.95
N GLY A 150 1.98 -14.60 -16.68
CA GLY A 150 2.61 -15.85 -16.23
C GLY A 150 1.79 -17.08 -16.63
N GLY A 151 0.47 -17.03 -16.42
CA GLY A 151 -0.43 -18.11 -16.82
C GLY A 151 -0.49 -18.32 -18.33
N THR A 152 -0.48 -17.26 -19.12
CA THR A 152 -0.45 -17.36 -20.60
C THR A 152 0.84 -17.99 -21.08
N ILE A 153 1.98 -17.56 -20.57
CA ILE A 153 3.29 -18.13 -20.95
C ILE A 153 3.36 -19.63 -20.59
N LEU A 154 2.93 -20.00 -19.41
CA LEU A 154 2.88 -21.41 -19.00
C LEU A 154 1.91 -22.23 -19.86
N ALA A 155 0.78 -21.65 -20.24
CA ALA A 155 -0.24 -22.36 -21.02
C ALA A 155 0.15 -22.58 -22.49
N VAL A 156 0.86 -21.65 -23.12
CA VAL A 156 1.30 -21.77 -24.53
C VAL A 156 2.64 -22.48 -24.68
N SER A 157 3.41 -22.59 -23.60
CA SER A 157 4.76 -23.15 -23.61
C SER A 157 4.71 -24.67 -23.89
N ARG A 158 5.58 -25.10 -24.81
CA ARG A 158 5.81 -26.52 -25.08
C ARG A 158 6.86 -27.15 -24.18
N PHE A 159 7.70 -26.33 -23.58
CA PHE A 159 8.90 -26.74 -22.86
C PHE A 159 8.92 -26.26 -21.40
N GLY A 160 7.77 -25.82 -20.87
CA GLY A 160 7.68 -25.13 -19.58
C GLY A 160 8.27 -23.71 -19.67
N GLY A 161 7.83 -22.68 -19.06
CA GLY A 161 8.24 -21.28 -19.25
C GLY A 161 9.73 -20.95 -19.37
N GLU A 162 10.61 -21.91 -19.17
CA GLU A 162 12.07 -21.77 -19.24
C GLU A 162 12.59 -21.42 -20.65
N ARG A 163 11.83 -21.78 -21.68
CA ARG A 163 12.20 -21.52 -23.09
C ARG A 163 11.27 -20.48 -23.75
N GLU A 164 10.74 -19.57 -22.95
CA GLU A 164 9.84 -18.50 -23.43
C GLU A 164 10.45 -17.72 -24.60
N THR A 165 11.72 -17.33 -24.48
CA THR A 165 12.40 -16.56 -25.52
C THR A 165 12.51 -17.33 -26.82
N GLU A 166 12.79 -18.63 -26.79
CA GLU A 166 12.86 -19.47 -27.96
C GLU A 166 11.49 -19.61 -28.64
N GLU A 167 10.42 -19.76 -27.85
CA GLU A 167 9.06 -19.84 -28.37
C GLU A 167 8.59 -18.55 -29.03
N ILE A 168 9.02 -17.39 -28.51
CA ILE A 168 8.73 -16.08 -29.08
C ILE A 168 9.50 -15.86 -30.38
N VAL A 169 10.78 -16.22 -30.41
CA VAL A 169 11.65 -16.04 -31.57
C VAL A 169 11.30 -17.02 -32.68
N ASP A 170 11.05 -18.27 -32.36
CA ASP A 170 10.69 -19.33 -33.31
C ASP A 170 9.25 -19.16 -33.87
N ARG A 171 8.54 -18.19 -33.33
CA ARG A 171 7.21 -17.73 -33.76
C ARG A 171 6.26 -18.87 -34.19
N GLY A 172 6.31 -19.98 -33.50
CA GLY A 172 5.22 -20.93 -33.58
C GLY A 172 3.90 -20.19 -33.26
N THR A 173 2.78 -20.87 -33.27
CA THR A 173 1.47 -20.28 -32.96
C THR A 173 1.32 -19.82 -31.51
N ALA A 174 2.36 -19.94 -30.67
CA ALA A 174 2.30 -19.63 -29.24
C ALA A 174 1.93 -18.17 -28.96
N ALA A 175 2.64 -17.21 -29.59
CA ALA A 175 2.35 -15.79 -29.41
C ALA A 175 0.96 -15.41 -29.96
N GLU A 176 0.55 -15.99 -31.05
CA GLU A 176 -0.78 -15.77 -31.66
C GLU A 176 -1.89 -16.33 -30.78
N ARG A 177 -1.72 -17.54 -30.28
CA ARG A 177 -2.69 -18.16 -29.35
C ARG A 177 -2.82 -17.38 -28.06
N GLY A 178 -1.72 -16.92 -27.50
CA GLY A 178 -1.73 -16.07 -26.30
C GLY A 178 -2.45 -14.75 -26.54
N ALA A 179 -2.16 -14.06 -27.65
CA ALA A 179 -2.85 -12.82 -28.01
C ALA A 179 -4.35 -13.02 -28.23
N LEU A 180 -4.73 -14.12 -28.89
CA LEU A 180 -6.13 -14.47 -29.13
C LEU A 180 -6.86 -14.79 -27.82
N PHE A 181 -6.22 -15.51 -26.90
CA PHE A 181 -6.76 -15.80 -25.58
C PHE A 181 -7.04 -14.52 -24.78
N TRP A 182 -6.13 -13.55 -24.81
CA TRP A 182 -6.33 -12.24 -24.19
C TRP A 182 -7.51 -11.49 -24.82
N ARG A 183 -7.60 -11.49 -26.16
CA ARG A 183 -8.72 -10.87 -26.85
C ARG A 183 -10.07 -11.45 -26.45
N TRP A 184 -10.16 -12.77 -26.30
CA TRP A 184 -11.42 -13.44 -25.95
C TRP A 184 -11.77 -13.32 -24.48
N THR A 185 -10.78 -13.21 -23.59
CA THR A 185 -10.98 -13.13 -22.15
C THR A 185 -11.02 -11.71 -21.62
N MET A 186 -10.20 -10.81 -22.16
CA MET A 186 -10.07 -9.43 -21.68
C MET A 186 -10.66 -8.40 -22.66
N GLY A 187 -11.01 -8.81 -23.87
CA GLY A 187 -11.59 -7.93 -24.89
C GLY A 187 -10.56 -7.16 -25.73
N PHE A 188 -9.26 -7.35 -25.53
CA PHE A 188 -8.19 -6.71 -26.30
C PHE A 188 -7.01 -7.66 -26.49
N ASN A 189 -6.23 -7.43 -27.56
CA ASN A 189 -5.02 -8.20 -27.82
C ASN A 189 -3.88 -7.75 -26.90
N ALA A 190 -3.15 -8.71 -26.35
CA ALA A 190 -1.86 -8.46 -25.72
C ALA A 190 -0.74 -8.80 -26.70
N THR A 191 0.27 -7.94 -26.78
CA THR A 191 1.52 -8.17 -27.48
C THR A 191 2.67 -8.30 -26.48
N PHE A 192 3.81 -8.79 -26.92
CA PHE A 192 5.02 -8.82 -26.08
C PHE A 192 5.32 -7.43 -25.50
N GLU A 193 5.32 -6.40 -26.33
CA GLU A 193 5.62 -5.04 -25.90
C GLU A 193 4.54 -4.50 -24.96
N SER A 194 3.27 -4.63 -25.31
CA SER A 194 2.17 -4.03 -24.54
C SER A 194 2.04 -4.63 -23.13
N VAL A 195 2.12 -5.95 -22.98
CA VAL A 195 1.98 -6.58 -21.67
C VAL A 195 3.09 -6.17 -20.70
N HIS A 196 4.33 -6.06 -21.21
CA HIS A 196 5.47 -5.63 -20.37
C HIS A 196 5.38 -4.15 -20.03
N ARG A 197 4.95 -3.29 -20.96
CA ARG A 197 4.71 -1.85 -20.69
C ARG A 197 3.59 -1.65 -19.66
N TRP A 198 2.48 -2.36 -19.77
CA TRP A 198 1.40 -2.26 -18.79
C TRP A 198 1.86 -2.70 -17.41
N ALA A 199 2.53 -3.84 -17.29
CA ALA A 199 3.05 -4.31 -16.03
C ALA A 199 4.03 -3.31 -15.39
N TYR A 200 4.93 -2.76 -16.19
CA TYR A 200 5.90 -1.75 -15.76
C TYR A 200 5.23 -0.49 -15.22
N TRP A 201 4.31 0.10 -15.99
CA TRP A 201 3.64 1.32 -15.59
C TRP A 201 2.67 1.13 -14.44
N PHE A 202 1.98 0.02 -14.37
CA PHE A 202 1.08 -0.25 -13.25
C PHE A 202 1.86 -0.37 -11.93
N ALA A 203 3.02 -1.02 -11.95
CA ALA A 203 3.88 -1.11 -10.77
C ALA A 203 4.37 0.28 -10.32
N ILE A 204 4.81 1.13 -11.25
CA ILE A 204 5.24 2.50 -10.97
C ILE A 204 4.07 3.34 -10.43
N LEU A 205 2.91 3.29 -11.09
CA LEU A 205 1.75 4.08 -10.68
C LEU A 205 1.21 3.64 -9.32
N THR A 206 1.30 2.36 -8.97
CA THR A 206 0.96 1.87 -7.63
C THR A 206 1.79 2.56 -6.56
N THR A 207 3.10 2.52 -6.69
CA THR A 207 4.02 3.05 -5.69
C THR A 207 4.06 4.58 -5.70
N PHE A 208 4.03 5.20 -6.86
CA PHE A 208 4.03 6.65 -6.99
C PHE A 208 2.74 7.28 -6.45
N SER A 209 1.58 6.73 -6.80
CA SER A 209 0.29 7.19 -6.26
C SER A 209 0.23 7.04 -4.75
N GLY A 210 0.72 5.92 -4.22
CA GLY A 210 0.84 5.70 -2.78
C GLY A 210 1.73 6.73 -2.10
N ALA A 211 2.87 7.06 -2.70
CA ALA A 211 3.79 8.07 -2.18
C ALA A 211 3.13 9.47 -2.13
N ILE A 212 2.46 9.88 -3.19
CA ILE A 212 1.75 11.16 -3.23
C ILE A 212 0.63 11.18 -2.18
N GLY A 213 -0.15 10.11 -2.06
CA GLY A 213 -1.22 10.00 -1.07
C GLY A 213 -0.72 10.11 0.37
N ILE A 214 0.43 9.55 0.65
CA ILE A 214 1.09 9.66 1.96
C ILE A 214 1.62 11.06 2.19
N LEU A 215 2.31 11.66 1.24
CA LEU A 215 2.90 12.98 1.38
C LEU A 215 1.85 14.08 1.57
N LEU A 216 0.67 13.94 1.00
CA LEU A 216 -0.44 14.88 1.17
C LEU A 216 -1.15 14.75 2.53
N THR A 217 -1.05 13.60 3.16
CA THR A 217 -1.75 13.30 4.41
C THR A 217 -1.10 14.00 5.59
N GLY A 218 -1.86 14.86 6.27
CA GLY A 218 -1.41 15.68 7.40
C GLY A 218 -0.58 16.90 7.02
N THR A 219 -0.14 17.01 5.77
CA THR A 219 0.63 18.17 5.27
C THR A 219 -0.26 19.15 4.50
N VAL A 220 -1.22 18.65 3.75
CA VAL A 220 -2.17 19.41 2.92
C VAL A 220 -3.60 19.01 3.25
N VAL A 221 -3.84 17.74 3.53
CA VAL A 221 -5.16 17.19 3.85
C VAL A 221 -5.10 16.56 5.23
N ASP A 222 -5.77 17.18 6.19
CA ASP A 222 -5.82 16.69 7.58
C ASP A 222 -6.85 15.58 7.79
N ASN A 223 -7.85 15.51 6.92
CA ASN A 223 -8.91 14.51 7.00
C ASN A 223 -9.48 14.22 5.61
N TRP A 224 -9.26 13.02 5.12
CA TRP A 224 -9.67 12.64 3.76
C TRP A 224 -11.19 12.56 3.60
N TYR A 225 -11.93 12.14 4.61
CA TYR A 225 -13.37 12.12 4.56
C TYR A 225 -13.95 13.55 4.41
N LEU A 226 -13.50 14.47 5.26
CA LEU A 226 -13.94 15.88 5.20
C LEU A 226 -13.53 16.55 3.90
N TRP A 227 -12.34 16.23 3.39
CA TRP A 227 -11.91 16.68 2.08
C TRP A 227 -12.84 16.15 0.98
N GLY A 228 -13.18 14.87 1.03
CA GLY A 228 -14.10 14.24 0.09
C GLY A 228 -15.49 14.86 0.12
N VAL A 229 -16.05 15.11 1.29
CA VAL A 229 -17.35 15.80 1.46
C VAL A 229 -17.29 17.21 0.85
N LYS A 230 -16.25 17.98 1.16
CA LYS A 230 -16.06 19.34 0.63
C LYS A 230 -16.07 19.39 -0.90
N TRP A 231 -15.53 18.37 -1.55
CA TRP A 231 -15.47 18.32 -3.01
C TRP A 231 -16.60 17.50 -3.66
N GLY A 232 -17.58 17.06 -2.88
CA GLY A 232 -18.69 16.24 -3.36
C GLY A 232 -18.29 14.84 -3.82
N LEU A 233 -17.13 14.34 -3.37
CA LEU A 233 -16.59 13.03 -3.69
C LEU A 233 -16.94 11.97 -2.63
N ALA A 234 -17.37 12.40 -1.46
CA ALA A 234 -17.89 11.56 -0.40
C ALA A 234 -19.29 12.01 0.00
N PRO A 235 -20.16 11.10 0.44
CA PRO A 235 -21.46 11.48 0.96
C PRO A 235 -21.30 12.32 2.24
N GLU A 236 -22.24 13.23 2.47
CA GLU A 236 -22.26 14.07 3.68
C GLU A 236 -22.28 13.22 4.96
N TYR A 237 -22.88 12.06 4.85
CA TYR A 237 -22.79 11.00 5.87
C TYR A 237 -22.09 9.80 5.24
N PRO A 238 -21.02 9.28 5.87
CA PRO A 238 -20.39 8.08 5.35
C PRO A 238 -21.47 6.99 5.24
N ALA A 239 -21.48 6.28 4.12
CA ALA A 239 -22.28 5.07 3.98
C ALA A 239 -21.72 4.07 5.02
N THR A 240 -22.26 4.14 6.21
CA THR A 240 -21.81 3.38 7.34
C THR A 240 -22.31 1.95 7.21
N TYR A 241 -21.43 1.00 7.44
CA TYR A 241 -21.88 -0.24 8.03
C TYR A 241 -22.71 0.13 9.29
N PRO A 242 -23.84 -0.54 9.56
CA PRO A 242 -24.80 -0.14 10.58
C PRO A 242 -24.23 0.17 11.96
N ASP A 243 -23.03 -0.28 12.24
CA ASP A 243 -22.37 -0.16 13.54
C ASP A 243 -21.25 0.90 13.61
N MET A 244 -20.99 1.61 12.52
CA MET A 244 -19.95 2.66 12.52
C MET A 244 -20.55 4.03 12.78
N THR A 245 -20.72 4.39 14.02
CA THR A 245 -20.94 5.78 14.40
C THR A 245 -19.64 6.56 14.24
N LEU A 246 -19.71 7.74 13.62
CA LEU A 246 -18.56 8.64 13.61
C LEU A 246 -18.13 8.94 15.07
N PRO A 247 -16.83 8.91 15.37
CA PRO A 247 -16.35 9.42 16.63
C PRO A 247 -16.91 10.83 16.88
N PRO A 248 -17.32 11.18 18.10
CA PRO A 248 -17.96 12.46 18.41
C PRO A 248 -17.16 13.67 17.90
N GLU A 249 -15.83 13.60 17.98
CA GLU A 249 -14.92 14.65 17.54
C GLU A 249 -14.99 14.86 16.00
N ILE A 250 -15.13 13.79 15.25
CA ILE A 250 -15.26 13.85 13.78
C ILE A 250 -16.66 14.33 13.41
N ALA A 251 -17.69 13.88 14.11
CA ALA A 251 -19.06 14.35 13.87
C ALA A 251 -19.20 15.87 14.14
N GLU A 252 -18.46 16.40 15.11
CA GLU A 252 -18.42 17.83 15.39
C GLU A 252 -17.65 18.60 14.31
N GLN A 253 -16.53 18.08 13.84
CA GLN A 253 -15.78 18.67 12.72
C GLN A 253 -16.58 18.67 11.43
N VAL A 254 -17.32 17.61 11.14
CA VAL A 254 -18.24 17.54 10.00
C VAL A 254 -19.31 18.64 10.10
N ARG A 255 -19.94 18.78 11.28
CA ARG A 255 -20.91 19.84 11.53
C ARG A 255 -20.33 21.24 11.33
N ALA A 256 -19.11 21.46 11.83
CA ALA A 256 -18.42 22.74 11.67
C ALA A 256 -18.06 23.03 10.20
N ALA A 257 -17.62 22.02 9.45
CA ALA A 257 -17.21 22.15 8.07
C ALA A 257 -18.39 22.34 7.09
N THR A 258 -19.55 21.78 7.42
CA THR A 258 -20.77 21.86 6.59
C THR A 258 -21.66 23.09 6.90
N GLY A 259 -21.21 23.99 7.81
CA GLY A 259 -21.92 25.23 8.13
C GLY A 259 -23.12 25.06 9.06
N GLY A 260 -23.18 23.94 9.77
CA GLY A 260 -23.97 23.73 10.97
C GLY A 260 -25.41 24.20 10.98
N THR A 261 -26.18 23.95 9.95
CA THR A 261 -27.61 23.82 10.17
C THR A 261 -27.82 22.50 10.88
N SER A 262 -28.19 22.57 12.15
CA SER A 262 -28.62 21.40 12.91
C SER A 262 -29.88 20.79 12.29
N ALA A 263 -29.73 20.17 11.12
CA ALA A 263 -30.59 19.10 10.77
C ALA A 263 -30.31 18.04 11.81
N SER A 264 -31.21 17.92 12.78
CA SER A 264 -31.17 16.85 13.76
C SER A 264 -30.77 15.57 13.04
N LEU A 265 -29.68 14.95 13.50
CA LEU A 265 -29.35 13.57 13.14
C LEU A 265 -30.39 12.64 13.79
N ASP A 266 -31.65 12.86 13.50
CA ASP A 266 -32.69 11.87 13.63
C ASP A 266 -32.46 10.88 12.50
N LEU A 267 -31.46 10.03 12.69
CA LEU A 267 -31.37 8.78 11.94
C LEU A 267 -32.76 8.13 12.06
N PRO A 268 -33.42 7.81 10.95
CA PRO A 268 -34.64 7.02 11.03
C PRO A 268 -34.31 5.81 11.88
N ALA A 269 -35.10 5.58 12.93
CA ALA A 269 -34.91 4.44 13.82
C ALA A 269 -34.74 3.20 12.96
N ALA A 270 -33.69 2.44 13.24
CA ALA A 270 -33.42 1.20 12.50
C ALA A 270 -34.73 0.40 12.43
N PRO A 271 -35.12 -0.11 11.27
CA PRO A 271 -36.33 -0.90 11.16
C PRO A 271 -36.26 -2.02 12.18
N ALA A 272 -37.32 -2.17 12.97
CA ALA A 272 -37.40 -3.22 14.00
C ALA A 272 -37.02 -4.57 13.37
N PRO A 273 -36.22 -5.38 14.05
CA PRO A 273 -35.83 -6.69 13.54
C PRO A 273 -37.11 -7.48 13.17
N ALA A 274 -37.11 -8.06 11.98
CA ALA A 274 -38.22 -8.88 11.55
C ALA A 274 -38.50 -9.98 12.59
N PRO A 275 -39.78 -10.23 12.91
CA PRO A 275 -40.11 -11.27 13.90
C PRO A 275 -39.52 -12.61 13.44
N SER A 276 -38.85 -13.28 14.34
CA SER A 276 -38.27 -14.61 14.10
C SER A 276 -39.39 -15.53 13.65
N PRO A 277 -39.16 -16.36 12.61
CA PRO A 277 -40.15 -17.33 12.21
C PRO A 277 -40.49 -18.26 13.37
N GLU A 278 -41.77 -18.31 13.75
CA GLU A 278 -42.25 -19.28 14.75
C GLU A 278 -41.93 -20.68 14.23
N VAL A 279 -41.10 -21.39 14.98
CA VAL A 279 -40.89 -22.83 14.77
C VAL A 279 -42.15 -23.50 15.24
N SER A 280 -43.01 -23.88 14.28
CA SER A 280 -44.15 -24.74 14.56
C SER A 280 -43.62 -26.10 15.00
N GLN A 281 -43.97 -26.50 16.22
CA GLN A 281 -43.79 -27.83 16.77
C GLN A 281 -44.65 -28.87 16.03
#